data_29ba47011218e2ec86369e0eba9e724b
#
_entry.id   29ba47011218e2ec86369e0eba9e724b
#
_cell.length_a   1.000
_cell.length_b   1.000
_cell.length_c   1.000
_cell.angle_alpha   90.00
_cell.angle_beta   90.00
_cell.angle_gamma   90.00
#
_symmetry.space_group_name_H-M   'P 1'
#
loop_
_entity.id
_entity.type
_entity.pdbx_description
1 polymer ?
#
loop_
_entity_poly.entity_id
_entity_poly.type
_entity_poly.pdbx_seq_one_letter_code
_entity_poly.pdbx_strand_id
1 'polypeptide(L)'
;MFAGTLPSPPIFETMDFLAIEVSFGHAVFQGRPLARHYNPIGSAHGGWIATLLDSCVGCAVHSTLPANKAYTTAELKVKYVRAVTTKVPLLRAIGTVIHVSRRMATADGRLVGPDGKLYAHASTTCFIFDAT
;
A
#
# COMPACT_ATOMS: atom_id res chain seq x y z
N MET A 1 4.38 -14.01 -2.53
CA MET A 1 3.44 -13.25 -1.69
C MET A 1 2.10 -13.94 -1.62
N PHE A 2 1.43 -14.03 -2.75
CA PHE A 2 0.18 -14.75 -2.84
C PHE A 2 0.44 -16.21 -3.15
N ALA A 3 -0.46 -17.07 -2.75
CA ALA A 3 -0.44 -18.50 -3.04
C ALA A 3 0.85 -19.20 -2.61
N GLY A 4 1.67 -18.57 -1.79
CA GLY A 4 2.90 -19.17 -1.28
C GLY A 4 4.00 -19.39 -2.31
N THR A 5 3.87 -18.81 -3.51
CA THR A 5 4.86 -19.00 -4.58
C THR A 5 6.09 -18.12 -4.42
N LEU A 6 5.96 -16.98 -3.74
CA LEU A 6 7.05 -16.06 -3.46
C LEU A 6 7.01 -15.65 -1.99
N PRO A 7 8.17 -15.50 -1.35
CA PRO A 7 8.20 -15.03 0.03
C PRO A 7 7.70 -13.58 0.11
N SER A 8 7.03 -13.25 1.21
CA SER A 8 6.64 -11.87 1.48
C SER A 8 7.89 -11.01 1.67
N PRO A 9 7.87 -9.76 1.24
CA PRO A 9 8.98 -8.84 1.51
C PRO A 9 9.24 -8.73 3.03
N PRO A 10 10.50 -8.62 3.46
CA PRO A 10 10.81 -8.51 4.89
C PRO A 10 10.06 -7.39 5.60
N ILE A 11 9.75 -6.30 4.90
CA ILE A 11 9.04 -5.17 5.49
C ILE A 11 7.63 -5.53 5.96
N PHE A 12 7.02 -6.54 5.36
CA PHE A 12 5.68 -6.99 5.79
C PHE A 12 5.69 -7.46 7.22
N GLU A 13 6.73 -8.19 7.63
CA GLU A 13 6.87 -8.64 9.02
C GLU A 13 7.11 -7.46 9.96
N THR A 14 8.01 -6.56 9.59
CA THR A 14 8.34 -5.38 10.39
C THR A 14 7.11 -4.52 10.66
N MET A 15 6.28 -4.32 9.65
CA MET A 15 5.11 -3.44 9.70
C MET A 15 3.81 -4.17 10.05
N ASP A 16 3.84 -5.47 10.12
CA ASP A 16 2.66 -6.31 10.33
C ASP A 16 1.63 -6.13 9.22
N PHE A 17 2.09 -6.25 7.99
CA PHE A 17 1.26 -6.14 6.79
C PHE A 17 0.96 -7.50 6.20
N LEU A 18 -0.16 -7.59 5.49
CA LEU A 18 -0.55 -8.79 4.76
C LEU A 18 -1.24 -8.38 3.46
N ALA A 19 -0.82 -8.98 2.37
CA ALA A 19 -1.52 -8.81 1.09
C ALA A 19 -2.71 -9.75 1.06
N ILE A 20 -3.90 -9.19 0.82
CA ILE A 20 -5.17 -9.92 0.92
C ILE A 20 -5.68 -10.31 -0.46
N GLU A 21 -5.59 -9.40 -1.42
CA GLU A 21 -6.21 -9.56 -2.72
C GLU A 21 -5.41 -8.77 -3.74
N VAL A 22 -5.16 -9.39 -4.90
CA VAL A 22 -4.58 -8.68 -6.05
C VAL A 22 -5.26 -9.19 -7.31
N SER A 23 -5.73 -8.26 -8.11
CA SER A 23 -6.24 -8.52 -9.45
C SER A 23 -5.71 -7.43 -10.37
N PHE A 24 -5.99 -7.52 -11.65
CA PHE A 24 -5.47 -6.54 -12.61
C PHE A 24 -5.86 -5.12 -12.22
N GLY A 25 -4.88 -4.29 -11.89
CA GLY A 25 -5.09 -2.89 -11.53
C GLY A 25 -5.70 -2.65 -10.16
N HIS A 26 -5.73 -3.66 -9.28
CA HIS A 26 -6.38 -3.57 -7.99
C HIS A 26 -5.63 -4.39 -6.94
N ALA A 27 -5.48 -3.85 -5.75
CA ALA A 27 -4.86 -4.56 -4.63
C ALA A 27 -5.52 -4.17 -3.32
N VAL A 28 -5.61 -5.12 -2.40
CA VAL A 28 -6.06 -4.88 -1.03
C VAL A 28 -5.00 -5.46 -0.10
N PHE A 29 -4.51 -4.62 0.79
CA PHE A 29 -3.59 -5.00 1.85
C PHE A 29 -4.26 -4.74 3.18
N GLN A 30 -3.80 -5.43 4.22
CA GLN A 30 -4.22 -5.12 5.58
C GLN A 30 -3.02 -4.94 6.48
N GLY A 31 -3.21 -4.16 7.53
CA GLY A 31 -2.18 -3.95 8.54
C GLY A 31 -2.81 -3.75 9.91
N ARG A 32 -2.10 -4.17 10.95
CA ARG A 32 -2.49 -3.93 12.33
C ARG A 32 -1.58 -2.87 12.92
N PRO A 33 -2.13 -1.76 13.44
CA PRO A 33 -1.30 -0.77 14.12
C PRO A 33 -0.90 -1.30 15.49
N LEU A 34 0.38 -1.55 15.69
CA LEU A 34 0.94 -2.02 16.94
C LEU A 34 1.70 -0.90 17.62
N ALA A 35 1.94 -1.03 18.95
CA ALA A 35 2.64 -0.01 19.73
C ALA A 35 4.02 0.32 19.14
N ARG A 36 4.72 -0.67 18.57
CA ARG A 36 6.03 -0.44 17.95
C ARG A 36 5.97 0.40 16.68
N HIS A 37 4.78 0.67 16.17
CA HIS A 37 4.59 1.50 14.97
C HIS A 37 4.22 2.94 15.31
N TYR A 38 4.25 3.31 16.59
CA TYR A 38 3.78 4.61 17.05
C TYR A 38 4.80 5.72 16.87
N ASN A 39 4.27 6.92 16.66
CA ASN A 39 5.01 8.17 16.80
C ASN A 39 5.06 8.56 18.31
N PRO A 40 5.80 9.62 18.68
CA PRO A 40 5.88 10.01 20.10
C PRO A 40 4.62 10.67 20.66
N ILE A 41 3.62 10.97 19.83
CA ILE A 41 2.39 11.65 20.27
C ILE A 41 1.20 10.71 20.45
N GLY A 42 1.41 9.38 20.37
CA GLY A 42 0.39 8.41 20.78
C GLY A 42 -0.51 7.88 19.67
N SER A 43 -0.05 7.92 18.41
CA SER A 43 -0.77 7.29 17.29
C SER A 43 0.21 6.60 16.36
N ALA A 44 -0.30 5.80 15.43
CA ALA A 44 0.54 5.15 14.46
C ALA A 44 1.30 6.21 13.65
N HIS A 45 2.59 5.96 13.45
CA HIS A 45 3.44 6.90 12.71
C HIS A 45 2.90 7.07 11.29
N GLY A 46 2.92 8.32 10.80
CA GLY A 46 2.52 8.60 9.43
C GLY A 46 3.30 7.81 8.39
N GLY A 47 4.56 7.51 8.69
CA GLY A 47 5.39 6.64 7.84
C GLY A 47 4.89 5.20 7.77
N TRP A 48 4.29 4.67 8.85
CA TRP A 48 3.67 3.35 8.83
C TRP A 48 2.48 3.33 7.85
N ILE A 49 1.62 4.36 7.94
CA ILE A 49 0.48 4.51 7.04
C ILE A 49 0.94 4.66 5.59
N ALA A 50 1.96 5.50 5.37
CA ALA A 50 2.51 5.73 4.03
C ALA A 50 3.11 4.44 3.44
N THR A 51 3.80 3.64 4.25
CA THR A 51 4.39 2.37 3.80
C THR A 51 3.30 1.39 3.37
N LEU A 52 2.22 1.29 4.15
CA LEU A 52 1.10 0.41 3.81
C LEU A 52 0.44 0.84 2.51
N LEU A 53 0.20 2.14 2.35
CA LEU A 53 -0.39 2.68 1.12
C LEU A 53 0.55 2.52 -0.08
N ASP A 54 1.85 2.81 0.09
CA ASP A 54 2.82 2.65 -0.99
C ASP A 54 2.90 1.19 -1.45
N SER A 55 2.95 0.26 -0.52
CA SER A 55 2.96 -1.17 -0.84
C SER A 55 1.71 -1.58 -1.63
N CYS A 56 0.56 -1.07 -1.22
CA CYS A 56 -0.71 -1.40 -1.83
C CYS A 56 -0.85 -0.83 -3.24
N VAL A 57 -0.61 0.47 -3.41
CA VAL A 57 -0.76 1.11 -4.74
C VAL A 57 0.33 0.65 -5.70
N GLY A 58 1.53 0.39 -5.20
CA GLY A 58 2.61 -0.18 -6.01
C GLY A 58 2.26 -1.58 -6.50
N CYS A 59 1.68 -2.41 -5.63
CA CYS A 59 1.23 -3.74 -6.01
C CYS A 59 0.11 -3.67 -7.07
N ALA A 60 -0.81 -2.73 -6.95
CA ALA A 60 -1.84 -2.51 -7.95
C ALA A 60 -1.23 -2.18 -9.31
N VAL A 61 -0.22 -1.32 -9.35
CA VAL A 61 0.51 -1.01 -10.59
C VAL A 61 1.21 -2.27 -11.12
N HIS A 62 1.93 -2.97 -10.25
CA HIS A 62 2.68 -4.17 -10.63
C HIS A 62 1.77 -5.21 -11.29
N SER A 63 0.54 -5.34 -10.81
CA SER A 63 -0.43 -6.31 -11.33
C SER A 63 -0.80 -6.07 -12.79
N THR A 64 -0.57 -4.87 -13.32
CA THR A 64 -0.87 -4.52 -14.71
C THR A 64 0.31 -4.75 -15.65
N LEU A 65 1.49 -5.03 -15.12
CA LEU A 65 2.72 -5.08 -15.90
C LEU A 65 3.00 -6.48 -16.42
N PRO A 66 3.52 -6.60 -17.67
CA PRO A 66 4.00 -7.88 -18.14
C PRO A 66 5.26 -8.31 -17.39
N ALA A 67 5.62 -9.60 -17.51
CA ALA A 67 6.71 -10.20 -16.73
C ALA A 67 8.08 -9.55 -16.97
N ASN A 68 8.28 -8.91 -18.11
CA ASN A 68 9.55 -8.28 -18.44
C ASN A 68 9.62 -6.81 -18.01
N LYS A 69 8.64 -6.32 -17.29
CA LYS A 69 8.61 -4.94 -16.80
C LYS A 69 8.66 -4.91 -15.28
N ALA A 70 9.25 -3.84 -14.77
CA ALA A 70 9.31 -3.54 -13.34
C ALA A 70 8.88 -2.09 -13.12
N TYR A 71 8.66 -1.73 -11.87
CA TYR A 71 8.28 -0.37 -11.51
C TYR A 71 9.07 0.12 -10.32
N THR A 72 9.10 1.43 -10.16
CA THR A 72 9.56 2.06 -8.93
C THR A 72 8.68 3.27 -8.65
N THR A 73 8.39 3.51 -7.38
CA THR A 73 7.62 4.69 -6.97
C THR A 73 8.46 5.94 -7.18
N ALA A 74 7.96 6.87 -7.99
CA ALA A 74 8.59 8.16 -8.22
C ALA A 74 8.06 9.22 -7.26
N GLU A 75 6.78 9.14 -6.94
CA GLU A 75 6.12 10.08 -6.04
C GLU A 75 5.00 9.38 -5.29
N LEU A 76 4.90 9.65 -4.00
CA LEU A 76 3.78 9.22 -3.18
C LEU A 76 3.27 10.44 -2.41
N LYS A 77 2.01 10.78 -2.58
CA LYS A 77 1.35 11.85 -1.85
C LYS A 77 0.31 11.24 -0.94
N VAL A 78 0.43 11.48 0.37
CA VAL A 78 -0.47 10.94 1.38
C VAL A 78 -1.19 12.08 2.09
N LYS A 79 -2.50 11.95 2.22
CA LYS A 79 -3.30 12.84 3.05
C LYS A 79 -3.84 12.05 4.24
N TYR A 80 -3.54 12.53 5.43
CA TYR A 80 -3.93 11.91 6.70
C TYR A 80 -5.23 12.56 7.16
N VAL A 81 -6.27 11.76 7.30
CA VAL A 81 -7.62 12.26 7.60
C VAL A 81 -7.97 12.03 9.07
N ARG A 82 -7.50 10.92 9.65
CA ARG A 82 -7.89 10.50 10.99
C ARG A 82 -6.73 9.77 11.65
N ALA A 83 -6.52 10.01 12.94
CA ALA A 83 -5.46 9.32 13.68
C ALA A 83 -5.75 7.83 13.78
N VAL A 84 -4.69 7.02 13.62
CA VAL A 84 -4.75 5.57 13.75
C VAL A 84 -4.14 5.17 15.08
N THR A 85 -4.86 4.37 15.85
CA THR A 85 -4.38 3.85 17.14
C THR A 85 -4.60 2.35 17.23
N THR A 86 -4.02 1.73 18.27
CA THR A 86 -4.22 0.30 18.52
C THR A 86 -5.67 -0.07 18.83
N LYS A 87 -6.53 0.94 19.05
CA LYS A 87 -7.98 0.72 19.21
C LYS A 87 -8.66 0.34 17.90
N VAL A 88 -8.00 0.63 16.77
CA VAL A 88 -8.47 0.17 15.45
C VAL A 88 -7.83 -1.19 15.21
N PRO A 89 -8.58 -2.29 15.27
CA PRO A 89 -7.97 -3.62 15.27
C PRO A 89 -7.33 -3.99 13.93
N LEU A 90 -7.84 -3.42 12.84
CA LEU A 90 -7.38 -3.78 11.51
C LEU A 90 -7.69 -2.65 10.55
N LEU A 91 -6.73 -2.34 9.69
CA LEU A 91 -6.90 -1.38 8.61
C LEU A 91 -6.72 -2.07 7.28
N ARG A 92 -7.47 -1.63 6.29
CA ARG A 92 -7.32 -2.10 4.92
C ARG A 92 -6.92 -0.96 4.01
N ALA A 93 -5.88 -1.20 3.22
CA ALA A 93 -5.48 -0.32 2.14
C ALA A 93 -6.04 -0.89 0.85
N ILE A 94 -6.71 -0.04 0.08
CA ILE A 94 -7.33 -0.43 -1.19
C ILE A 94 -6.69 0.42 -2.27
N GLY A 95 -5.99 -0.22 -3.20
CA GLY A 95 -5.29 0.45 -4.29
C GLY A 95 -5.94 0.15 -5.63
N THR A 96 -6.10 1.19 -6.44
CA THR A 96 -6.70 1.07 -7.77
C THR A 96 -5.88 1.89 -8.76
N VAL A 97 -5.47 1.26 -9.85
CA VAL A 97 -4.75 1.94 -10.92
C VAL A 97 -5.68 2.90 -11.63
N ILE A 98 -5.19 4.11 -11.89
CA ILE A 98 -5.91 5.13 -12.64
C ILE A 98 -5.53 5.07 -14.11
N HIS A 99 -4.21 4.96 -14.40
CA HIS A 99 -3.72 4.96 -15.77
C HIS A 99 -2.36 4.30 -15.83
N VAL A 100 -2.14 3.56 -16.91
CA VAL A 100 -0.83 2.97 -17.20
C VAL A 100 -0.44 3.37 -18.61
N SER A 101 0.72 3.98 -18.74
CA SER A 101 1.34 4.26 -20.02
C SER A 101 2.64 3.47 -20.13
N ARG A 102 3.38 3.69 -21.21
CA ARG A 102 4.58 2.90 -21.47
C ARG A 102 5.66 3.05 -20.39
N ARG A 103 5.79 4.25 -19.80
CA ARG A 103 6.87 4.57 -18.85
C ARG A 103 6.38 5.03 -17.49
N MET A 104 5.11 5.25 -17.34
CA MET A 104 4.53 5.76 -16.10
C MET A 104 3.18 5.13 -15.83
N ALA A 105 2.88 5.01 -14.55
CA ALA A 105 1.55 4.60 -14.10
C ALA A 105 1.15 5.47 -12.91
N THR A 106 -0.15 5.71 -12.78
CA THR A 106 -0.73 6.39 -11.63
C THR A 106 -1.78 5.50 -10.97
N ALA A 107 -1.85 5.59 -9.65
CA ALA A 107 -2.81 4.82 -8.87
C ALA A 107 -3.25 5.62 -7.65
N ASP A 108 -4.44 5.33 -7.17
CA ASP A 108 -4.97 5.90 -5.94
C ASP A 108 -5.12 4.82 -4.88
N GLY A 109 -4.97 5.22 -3.62
CA GLY A 109 -5.12 4.33 -2.48
C GLY A 109 -5.97 4.96 -1.40
N ARG A 110 -6.66 4.11 -0.64
CA ARG A 110 -7.43 4.53 0.53
C ARG A 110 -7.15 3.58 1.67
N LEU A 111 -7.06 4.15 2.88
CA LEU A 111 -6.91 3.39 4.11
C LEU A 111 -8.20 3.50 4.91
N VAL A 112 -8.87 2.36 5.12
CA VAL A 112 -10.18 2.32 5.78
C VAL A 112 -10.14 1.37 6.96
N GLY A 113 -10.94 1.68 7.98
CA GLY A 113 -11.14 0.82 9.14
C GLY A 113 -12.26 -0.19 8.93
N PRO A 114 -12.51 -1.07 9.93
CA PRO A 114 -13.55 -2.10 9.83
C PRO A 114 -14.96 -1.55 9.64
N ASP A 115 -15.20 -0.33 10.11
CA ASP A 115 -16.48 0.35 10.00
C ASP A 115 -16.62 1.17 8.70
N GLY A 116 -15.62 1.10 7.82
CA GLY A 116 -15.61 1.85 6.56
C GLY A 116 -15.13 3.28 6.69
N LYS A 117 -14.71 3.74 7.88
CA LYS A 117 -14.20 5.09 8.04
C LYS A 117 -12.87 5.26 7.31
N LEU A 118 -12.71 6.41 6.66
CA LEU A 118 -11.48 6.77 5.95
C LEU A 118 -10.46 7.32 6.95
N TYR A 119 -9.25 6.76 6.94
CA TYR A 119 -8.14 7.22 7.79
C TYR A 119 -7.08 7.98 7.00
N ALA A 120 -6.86 7.61 5.76
CA ALA A 120 -5.91 8.29 4.90
C ALA A 120 -6.21 7.95 3.44
N HIS A 121 -5.71 8.76 2.53
CA HIS A 121 -5.74 8.41 1.12
C HIS A 121 -4.47 8.91 0.45
N ALA A 122 -4.15 8.30 -0.69
CA ALA A 122 -2.89 8.55 -1.36
C ALA A 122 -3.05 8.50 -2.87
N SER A 123 -2.15 9.18 -3.54
CA SER A 123 -1.93 8.99 -4.97
C SER A 123 -0.45 8.74 -5.21
N THR A 124 -0.15 7.93 -6.21
CA THR A 124 1.23 7.60 -6.57
C THR A 124 1.45 7.75 -8.06
N THR A 125 2.69 8.10 -8.39
CA THR A 125 3.21 8.00 -9.75
C THR A 125 4.39 7.04 -9.70
N CYS A 126 4.35 6.04 -10.58
CA CYS A 126 5.41 5.04 -10.69
C CYS A 126 6.08 5.17 -12.06
N PHE A 127 7.40 4.98 -12.09
CA PHE A 127 8.11 4.78 -13.34
C PHE A 127 8.11 3.30 -13.68
N ILE A 128 7.94 3.00 -14.97
CA ILE A 128 7.96 1.65 -15.51
C ILE A 128 9.20 1.51 -16.37
N PHE A 129 9.92 0.41 -16.19
CA PHE A 129 11.17 0.16 -16.89
C PHE A 129 11.32 -1.34 -17.16
N ASP A 130 12.29 -1.67 -18.01
CA ASP A 130 12.57 -3.06 -18.34
C ASP A 130 13.22 -3.76 -17.16
N ALA A 131 12.69 -4.93 -16.79
CA ALA A 131 13.31 -5.79 -15.79
C ALA A 131 14.50 -6.51 -16.40
N THR A 132 15.63 -6.51 -15.70
CA THR A 132 16.86 -7.17 -16.15
C THR A 132 17.05 -8.53 -15.51
#